data_9d0d3afa128b36accb8ebc58193d0c69
#
_entry.id   9d0d3afa128b36accb8ebc58193d0c69
#
_cell.length_a   1.000
_cell.length_b   1.000
_cell.length_c   1.000
_cell.angle_alpha   90.00
_cell.angle_beta   90.00
_cell.angle_gamma   90.00
#
_symmetry.space_group_name_H-M   'P 1'
#
loop_
_entity.id
_entity.type
_entity.pdbx_description
1 polymer ?
#
loop_
_entity_poly.entity_id
_entity_poly.type
_entity_poly.pdbx_seq_one_letter_code
_entity_poly.pdbx_strand_id
1 'polypeptide(L)'
;MQTQDIIESKLDKCRKGIYGPPIGKKCIAFIDDLNMPNTETYGAQPPIEILRQYMDHSGWFELKEKTFLKIEDMMYVAAMGPPGGGRTFITPRFLRWFNVISVTEFDNEAMMGIFSSIMKHVFEKNQVPTNIKGQQANAIQATMDIYESALQSLLPTPSKSHYLFNLRDFGRVVMGMCMANTFIMTEQAQFVRLWCHEVMRVFYDRLTDDRDRLWLIELLRERVKTRFGQDFDKICKHLQTDENGDAIGIPQARRLLFGDFEFPDSKRTYEEMKNPDNVIQVCNTYLEEYNSVSKKPMELVLFLFMIEHITRICRVLRSPGGNALLVGVGGSGRQSCTRLAASIMDYTVVEIEISKTYGKT
;
A
#
# COMPACT_ATOMS: atom_id res chain seq x y z
N MET A 1 13.13 25.14 -10.98
CA MET A 1 14.33 24.87 -10.19
C MET A 1 14.50 23.38 -9.93
N GLN A 2 13.73 22.73 -9.07
CA GLN A 2 13.97 21.30 -8.71
C GLN A 2 14.07 20.33 -9.90
N THR A 3 13.20 20.42 -10.90
CA THR A 3 13.23 19.55 -12.07
C THR A 3 14.51 19.70 -12.87
N GLN A 4 14.96 20.94 -13.08
CA GLN A 4 16.21 21.22 -13.77
C GLN A 4 17.42 20.71 -12.98
N ASP A 5 17.48 21.03 -11.68
CA ASP A 5 18.57 20.62 -10.78
C ASP A 5 18.71 19.08 -10.73
N ILE A 6 17.58 18.34 -10.68
CA ILE A 6 17.58 16.89 -10.67
C ILE A 6 18.21 16.31 -11.96
N ILE A 7 17.82 16.87 -13.11
CA ILE A 7 18.33 16.40 -14.40
C ILE A 7 19.80 16.78 -14.54
N GLU A 8 20.17 18.02 -14.27
CA GLU A 8 21.55 18.50 -14.34
C GLU A 8 22.51 17.71 -13.43
N SER A 9 22.04 17.28 -12.26
CA SER A 9 22.85 16.44 -11.34
C SER A 9 23.27 15.08 -11.91
N LYS A 10 22.67 14.67 -13.02
CA LYS A 10 22.95 13.38 -13.71
C LYS A 10 23.72 13.55 -15.01
N LEU A 11 24.04 14.78 -15.36
CA LEU A 11 24.75 15.12 -16.59
C LEU A 11 26.18 15.55 -16.30
N ASP A 12 27.10 15.09 -17.14
CA ASP A 12 28.50 15.49 -17.14
C ASP A 12 28.75 16.56 -18.21
N LYS A 13 29.78 17.37 -18.00
CA LYS A 13 30.24 18.34 -19.00
C LYS A 13 31.05 17.64 -20.07
N CYS A 14 30.47 17.45 -21.25
CA CYS A 14 31.16 16.81 -22.38
C CYS A 14 32.15 17.75 -23.10
N ARG A 15 31.73 19.00 -23.34
CA ARG A 15 32.50 20.09 -23.98
C ARG A 15 32.02 21.43 -23.40
N LYS A 16 32.71 22.52 -23.79
CA LYS A 16 32.30 23.87 -23.38
C LYS A 16 30.86 24.15 -23.86
N GLY A 17 29.95 24.34 -22.92
CA GLY A 17 28.53 24.62 -23.19
C GLY A 17 27.70 23.39 -23.61
N ILE A 18 28.28 22.19 -23.66
CA ILE A 18 27.58 20.96 -24.00
C ILE A 18 27.66 19.97 -22.82
N TYR A 19 26.50 19.49 -22.41
CA TYR A 19 26.33 18.54 -21.32
C TYR A 19 25.63 17.28 -21.83
N GLY A 20 25.84 16.18 -21.17
CA GLY A 20 25.23 14.89 -21.52
C GLY A 20 25.54 13.81 -20.48
N PRO A 21 25.07 12.60 -20.69
CA PRO A 21 25.45 11.47 -19.84
C PRO A 21 26.94 11.15 -19.98
N PRO A 22 27.51 10.33 -19.07
CA PRO A 22 28.90 9.86 -19.20
C PRO A 22 29.19 9.27 -20.59
N ILE A 23 30.41 9.45 -21.06
CA ILE A 23 30.85 9.03 -22.42
C ILE A 23 30.44 7.57 -22.70
N GLY A 24 29.84 7.34 -23.86
CA GLY A 24 29.39 6.02 -24.29
C GLY A 24 28.03 5.57 -23.71
N LYS A 25 27.36 6.42 -22.96
CA LYS A 25 26.01 6.17 -22.41
C LYS A 25 24.97 7.09 -23.01
N LYS A 26 23.70 6.67 -22.97
CA LYS A 26 22.52 7.51 -23.23
C LYS A 26 21.72 7.63 -21.96
N CYS A 27 21.14 8.80 -21.70
CA CYS A 27 20.28 9.03 -20.56
C CYS A 27 18.82 8.95 -20.98
N ILE A 28 18.05 8.16 -20.26
CA ILE A 28 16.59 8.13 -20.38
C ILE A 28 16.01 8.67 -19.07
N ALA A 29 15.34 9.82 -19.14
CA ALA A 29 14.61 10.37 -18.01
C ALA A 29 13.18 9.85 -18.04
N PHE A 30 12.81 9.03 -17.08
CA PHE A 30 11.43 8.57 -16.89
C PHE A 30 10.70 9.54 -15.96
N ILE A 31 9.55 10.04 -16.42
CA ILE A 31 8.70 10.98 -15.68
C ILE A 31 7.39 10.28 -15.38
N ASP A 32 7.20 9.93 -14.13
CA ASP A 32 5.94 9.36 -13.66
C ASP A 32 4.95 10.50 -13.30
N ASP A 33 3.65 10.26 -13.52
CA ASP A 33 2.58 11.22 -13.27
C ASP A 33 2.87 12.62 -13.89
N LEU A 34 3.21 12.68 -15.16
CA LEU A 34 3.59 13.90 -15.89
C LEU A 34 2.60 15.06 -15.68
N ASN A 35 1.32 14.79 -15.50
CA ASN A 35 0.24 15.76 -15.34
C ASN A 35 -0.13 16.04 -13.88
N MET A 36 0.75 15.74 -12.92
CA MET A 36 0.57 16.12 -11.51
C MET A 36 0.85 17.60 -11.19
N PRO A 37 1.80 18.32 -11.88
CA PRO A 37 2.03 19.72 -11.57
C PRO A 37 0.79 20.57 -11.80
N ASN A 38 0.44 21.37 -10.80
CA ASN A 38 -0.67 22.31 -10.91
C ASN A 38 -0.33 23.43 -11.89
N THR A 39 -1.36 23.99 -12.51
CA THR A 39 -1.25 25.20 -13.32
C THR A 39 -1.12 26.44 -12.43
N GLU A 40 -0.24 27.36 -12.78
CA GLU A 40 -0.17 28.67 -12.16
C GLU A 40 -1.34 29.58 -12.59
N THR A 41 -1.43 30.77 -12.02
CA THR A 41 -2.52 31.72 -12.26
C THR A 41 -2.77 32.02 -13.75
N TYR A 42 -1.75 31.98 -14.56
CA TYR A 42 -1.82 32.21 -16.02
C TYR A 42 -1.77 30.89 -16.84
N GLY A 43 -2.02 29.74 -16.21
CA GLY A 43 -2.09 28.44 -16.87
C GLY A 43 -0.74 27.82 -17.20
N ALA A 44 0.39 28.38 -16.78
CA ALA A 44 1.71 27.80 -16.98
C ALA A 44 1.94 26.63 -16.00
N GLN A 45 2.70 25.64 -16.47
CA GLN A 45 3.19 24.51 -15.67
C GLN A 45 4.73 24.49 -15.73
N PRO A 46 5.44 25.20 -14.84
CA PRO A 46 6.89 25.40 -14.95
C PRO A 46 7.72 24.12 -15.12
N PRO A 47 7.42 22.99 -14.42
CA PRO A 47 8.15 21.74 -14.66
C PRO A 47 8.01 21.20 -16.08
N ILE A 48 6.84 21.40 -16.70
CA ILE A 48 6.58 20.96 -18.08
C ILE A 48 7.20 21.91 -19.08
N GLU A 49 7.17 23.21 -18.82
CA GLU A 49 7.75 24.22 -19.72
C GLU A 49 9.28 24.09 -19.83
N ILE A 50 10.00 23.71 -18.77
CA ILE A 50 11.45 23.47 -18.88
C ILE A 50 11.74 22.24 -19.75
N LEU A 51 10.94 21.18 -19.63
CA LEU A 51 11.06 20.00 -20.49
C LEU A 51 10.72 20.33 -21.95
N ARG A 52 9.71 21.17 -22.17
CA ARG A 52 9.37 21.65 -23.51
C ARG A 52 10.50 22.48 -24.11
N GLN A 53 11.14 23.33 -23.33
CA GLN A 53 12.29 24.11 -23.80
C GLN A 53 13.42 23.19 -24.27
N TYR A 54 13.69 22.13 -23.52
CA TYR A 54 14.66 21.11 -23.96
C TYR A 54 14.26 20.47 -25.30
N MET A 55 13.01 20.08 -25.46
CA MET A 55 12.55 19.40 -26.68
C MET A 55 12.57 20.33 -27.91
N ASP A 56 12.26 21.61 -27.70
CA ASP A 56 12.29 22.62 -28.77
C ASP A 56 13.72 23.01 -29.17
N HIS A 57 14.68 23.05 -28.22
CA HIS A 57 15.99 23.67 -28.42
C HIS A 57 17.19 22.75 -28.07
N SER A 58 16.93 21.51 -27.67
CA SER A 58 17.97 20.57 -27.18
C SER A 58 18.80 21.13 -26.03
N GLY A 59 18.13 21.90 -25.11
CA GLY A 59 18.79 22.49 -23.97
C GLY A 59 17.94 23.53 -23.29
N TRP A 60 18.50 24.17 -22.28
CA TRP A 60 17.88 25.23 -21.50
C TRP A 60 18.90 26.22 -20.94
N PHE A 61 18.40 27.29 -20.31
CA PHE A 61 19.27 28.25 -19.64
C PHE A 61 19.57 27.85 -18.20
N GLU A 62 20.84 27.87 -17.83
CA GLU A 62 21.24 27.75 -16.43
C GLU A 62 20.72 28.94 -15.61
N LEU A 63 20.22 28.63 -14.39
CA LEU A 63 19.54 29.63 -13.57
C LEU A 63 20.51 30.67 -12.97
N LYS A 64 21.76 30.33 -12.68
CA LYS A 64 22.75 31.21 -12.04
C LYS A 64 23.44 32.08 -13.03
N GLU A 65 24.11 31.50 -14.02
CA GLU A 65 24.91 32.22 -15.01
C GLU A 65 24.09 32.71 -16.23
N LYS A 66 22.85 32.25 -16.36
CA LYS A 66 21.96 32.54 -17.50
C LYS A 66 22.56 32.19 -18.85
N THR A 67 23.49 31.25 -18.87
CA THR A 67 24.09 30.71 -20.08
C THR A 67 23.26 29.55 -20.63
N PHE A 68 23.18 29.42 -21.95
CA PHE A 68 22.45 28.31 -22.56
C PHE A 68 23.30 27.04 -22.50
N LEU A 69 22.73 25.99 -21.90
CA LEU A 69 23.32 24.65 -21.84
C LEU A 69 22.69 23.77 -22.90
N LYS A 70 23.49 23.36 -23.87
CA LYS A 70 23.08 22.34 -24.84
C LYS A 70 23.21 20.97 -24.19
N ILE A 71 22.19 20.12 -24.33
CA ILE A 71 22.15 18.78 -23.75
C ILE A 71 21.99 17.76 -24.87
N GLU A 72 22.93 16.82 -24.95
CA GLU A 72 22.96 15.76 -25.97
C GLU A 72 22.71 14.39 -25.32
N ASP A 73 22.36 13.39 -26.14
CA ASP A 73 22.18 11.98 -25.76
C ASP A 73 21.16 11.73 -24.61
N MET A 74 20.10 12.53 -24.59
CA MET A 74 19.03 12.41 -23.61
C MET A 74 17.68 12.18 -24.27
N MET A 75 16.89 11.28 -23.72
CA MET A 75 15.52 10.96 -24.13
C MET A 75 14.57 11.04 -22.95
N TYR A 76 13.29 11.29 -23.23
CA TYR A 76 12.23 11.29 -22.22
C TYR A 76 11.21 10.20 -22.49
N VAL A 77 10.85 9.51 -21.43
CA VAL A 77 9.70 8.60 -21.39
C VAL A 77 8.80 9.10 -20.26
N ALA A 78 7.54 9.31 -20.54
CA ALA A 78 6.61 9.83 -19.55
C ALA A 78 5.38 8.94 -19.42
N ALA A 79 4.86 8.81 -18.19
CA ALA A 79 3.59 8.17 -17.90
C ALA A 79 2.63 9.19 -17.30
N MET A 80 1.36 9.11 -17.67
CA MET A 80 0.31 9.93 -17.06
C MET A 80 -1.04 9.22 -17.13
N GLY A 81 -1.92 9.54 -16.17
CA GLY A 81 -3.32 9.17 -16.24
C GLY A 81 -4.14 10.21 -17.00
N PRO A 82 -5.42 9.93 -17.32
CA PRO A 82 -6.32 10.92 -17.91
C PRO A 82 -6.48 12.13 -16.99
N PRO A 83 -6.78 13.32 -17.55
CA PRO A 83 -7.03 14.50 -16.73
C PRO A 83 -8.28 14.32 -15.86
N GLY A 84 -8.22 14.84 -14.61
CA GLY A 84 -9.25 14.70 -13.59
C GLY A 84 -8.70 14.14 -12.29
N GLY A 85 -9.44 14.23 -11.18
CA GLY A 85 -9.02 13.71 -9.88
C GLY A 85 -7.71 14.31 -9.35
N GLY A 86 -7.45 15.59 -9.56
CA GLY A 86 -6.19 16.26 -9.17
C GLY A 86 -5.09 16.19 -10.24
N ARG A 87 -5.38 15.62 -11.42
CA ARG A 87 -4.49 15.60 -12.58
C ARG A 87 -4.91 16.67 -13.59
N THR A 88 -3.93 17.43 -14.05
CA THR A 88 -4.13 18.57 -14.95
C THR A 88 -4.11 18.15 -16.42
N PHE A 89 -4.64 19.00 -17.28
CA PHE A 89 -4.56 18.84 -18.74
C PHE A 89 -3.18 19.28 -19.22
N ILE A 90 -2.54 18.46 -20.04
CA ILE A 90 -1.28 18.80 -20.71
C ILE A 90 -1.56 19.41 -22.08
N THR A 91 -0.91 20.51 -22.37
CA THR A 91 -1.15 21.23 -23.65
C THR A 91 -0.64 20.44 -24.85
N PRO A 92 -1.36 20.46 -26.00
CA PRO A 92 -0.92 19.82 -27.24
C PRO A 92 0.46 20.32 -27.71
N ARG A 93 0.83 21.54 -27.35
CA ARG A 93 2.14 22.14 -27.64
C ARG A 93 3.31 21.36 -27.07
N PHE A 94 3.10 20.69 -25.91
CA PHE A 94 4.08 19.81 -25.32
C PHE A 94 3.94 18.36 -25.84
N LEU A 95 2.70 17.86 -25.91
CA LEU A 95 2.43 16.47 -26.33
C LEU A 95 2.90 16.15 -27.75
N ARG A 96 2.99 17.15 -28.64
CA ARG A 96 3.46 16.97 -30.03
C ARG A 96 4.85 16.31 -30.15
N TRP A 97 5.65 16.41 -29.08
CA TRP A 97 7.00 15.84 -29.05
C TRP A 97 7.02 14.35 -28.68
N PHE A 98 5.90 13.81 -28.24
CA PHE A 98 5.80 12.43 -27.81
C PHE A 98 5.09 11.54 -28.82
N ASN A 99 5.55 10.31 -28.94
CA ASN A 99 4.76 9.24 -29.52
C ASN A 99 3.84 8.71 -28.42
N VAL A 100 2.56 9.01 -28.52
CA VAL A 100 1.58 8.66 -27.49
C VAL A 100 1.15 7.21 -27.66
N ILE A 101 1.30 6.42 -26.62
CA ILE A 101 0.85 5.03 -26.53
C ILE A 101 -0.26 4.97 -25.49
N SER A 102 -1.47 4.57 -25.91
CA SER A 102 -2.59 4.36 -24.99
C SER A 102 -2.51 2.96 -24.39
N VAL A 103 -2.55 2.89 -23.08
CA VAL A 103 -2.58 1.63 -22.32
C VAL A 103 -3.97 1.52 -21.71
N THR A 104 -4.71 0.46 -22.10
CA THR A 104 -6.03 0.15 -21.54
C THR A 104 -5.92 -0.51 -20.18
N GLU A 105 -7.01 -0.52 -19.42
CA GLU A 105 -7.10 -1.29 -18.18
C GLU A 105 -6.95 -2.79 -18.45
N PHE A 106 -6.44 -3.51 -17.45
CA PHE A 106 -6.36 -4.96 -17.52
C PHE A 106 -7.78 -5.56 -17.49
N ASP A 107 -8.02 -6.51 -18.36
CA ASP A 107 -9.22 -7.34 -18.31
C ASP A 107 -9.12 -8.38 -17.18
N ASN A 108 -10.25 -8.99 -16.87
CA ASN A 108 -10.34 -9.98 -15.78
C ASN A 108 -9.49 -11.23 -16.06
N GLU A 109 -9.32 -11.60 -17.33
CA GLU A 109 -8.51 -12.75 -17.73
C GLU A 109 -7.02 -12.49 -17.48
N ALA A 110 -6.52 -11.32 -17.88
CA ALA A 110 -5.14 -10.90 -17.59
C ALA A 110 -4.87 -10.81 -16.09
N MET A 111 -5.78 -10.22 -15.31
CA MET A 111 -5.64 -10.17 -13.85
C MET A 111 -5.59 -11.56 -13.22
N MET A 112 -6.51 -12.46 -13.64
CA MET A 112 -6.49 -13.86 -13.20
C MET A 112 -5.18 -14.54 -13.56
N GLY A 113 -4.66 -14.35 -14.76
CA GLY A 113 -3.40 -14.94 -15.20
C GLY A 113 -2.21 -14.48 -14.39
N ILE A 114 -2.09 -13.18 -14.17
CA ILE A 114 -0.97 -12.57 -13.40
C ILE A 114 -0.98 -13.05 -11.95
N PHE A 115 -2.08 -12.85 -11.24
CA PHE A 115 -2.14 -13.14 -9.81
C PHE A 115 -2.18 -14.64 -9.50
N SER A 116 -2.76 -15.46 -10.39
CA SER A 116 -2.67 -16.92 -10.29
C SER A 116 -1.24 -17.42 -10.43
N SER A 117 -0.47 -16.87 -11.35
CA SER A 117 0.94 -17.25 -11.54
C SER A 117 1.78 -16.90 -10.31
N ILE A 118 1.59 -15.72 -9.72
CA ILE A 118 2.29 -15.29 -8.50
C ILE A 118 1.95 -16.20 -7.33
N MET A 119 0.65 -16.41 -7.07
CA MET A 119 0.20 -17.22 -5.94
C MET A 119 0.61 -18.69 -6.10
N LYS A 120 0.51 -19.24 -7.32
CA LYS A 120 0.94 -20.59 -7.64
C LYS A 120 2.41 -20.79 -7.32
N HIS A 121 3.28 -19.88 -7.75
CA HIS A 121 4.72 -19.94 -7.45
C HIS A 121 4.99 -19.97 -5.94
N VAL A 122 4.34 -19.10 -5.18
CA VAL A 122 4.51 -19.05 -3.71
C VAL A 122 3.98 -20.31 -3.05
N PHE A 123 2.83 -20.83 -3.48
CA PHE A 123 2.23 -22.04 -2.94
C PHE A 123 3.05 -23.29 -3.27
N GLU A 124 3.66 -23.36 -4.43
CA GLU A 124 4.58 -24.45 -4.79
C GLU A 124 5.85 -24.40 -3.94
N LYS A 125 6.48 -23.22 -3.84
CA LYS A 125 7.68 -22.98 -3.03
C LYS A 125 7.46 -23.34 -1.55
N ASN A 126 6.30 -23.01 -1.01
CA ASN A 126 5.93 -23.23 0.38
C ASN A 126 5.27 -24.61 0.62
N GLN A 127 5.19 -25.49 -0.39
CA GLN A 127 4.61 -26.83 -0.30
C GLN A 127 3.20 -26.88 0.31
N VAL A 128 2.34 -25.94 -0.11
CA VAL A 128 0.96 -25.81 0.38
C VAL A 128 0.18 -27.12 0.14
N PRO A 129 -0.67 -27.57 1.09
CA PRO A 129 -1.54 -28.72 0.89
C PRO A 129 -2.46 -28.60 -0.33
N THR A 130 -2.74 -29.71 -1.00
CA THR A 130 -3.50 -29.74 -2.27
C THR A 130 -4.93 -29.21 -2.10
N ASN A 131 -5.57 -29.46 -0.95
CA ASN A 131 -6.91 -28.95 -0.63
C ASN A 131 -6.97 -27.42 -0.58
N ILE A 132 -5.89 -26.75 -0.20
CA ILE A 132 -5.77 -25.28 -0.19
C ILE A 132 -5.39 -24.76 -1.58
N LYS A 133 -4.47 -25.44 -2.28
CA LYS A 133 -4.12 -25.08 -3.67
C LYS A 133 -5.34 -25.01 -4.58
N GLY A 134 -6.31 -25.92 -4.39
CA GLY A 134 -7.58 -25.89 -5.12
C GLY A 134 -8.43 -24.65 -4.90
N GLN A 135 -8.22 -23.90 -3.80
CA GLN A 135 -8.97 -22.67 -3.49
C GLN A 135 -8.33 -21.38 -4.04
N GLN A 136 -7.15 -21.48 -4.63
CA GLN A 136 -6.41 -20.33 -5.16
C GLN A 136 -7.21 -19.53 -6.17
N ALA A 137 -7.78 -20.18 -7.18
CA ALA A 137 -8.59 -19.53 -8.21
C ALA A 137 -9.83 -18.85 -7.61
N ASN A 138 -10.49 -19.53 -6.65
CA ASN A 138 -11.65 -18.98 -5.95
C ASN A 138 -11.30 -17.72 -5.15
N ALA A 139 -10.14 -17.70 -4.49
CA ALA A 139 -9.69 -16.54 -3.73
C ALA A 139 -9.39 -15.33 -4.63
N ILE A 140 -8.75 -15.54 -5.77
CA ILE A 140 -8.46 -14.49 -6.75
C ILE A 140 -9.77 -13.95 -7.35
N GLN A 141 -10.68 -14.85 -7.75
CA GLN A 141 -11.97 -14.44 -8.29
C GLN A 141 -12.84 -13.71 -7.27
N ALA A 142 -12.87 -14.18 -6.02
CA ALA A 142 -13.56 -13.50 -4.93
C ALA A 142 -12.98 -12.09 -4.65
N THR A 143 -11.65 -11.96 -4.74
CA THR A 143 -10.98 -10.66 -4.59
C THR A 143 -11.36 -9.73 -5.74
N MET A 144 -11.48 -10.25 -6.96
CA MET A 144 -11.91 -9.50 -8.13
C MET A 144 -13.33 -8.98 -7.98
N ASP A 145 -14.25 -9.85 -7.56
CA ASP A 145 -15.64 -9.47 -7.30
C ASP A 145 -15.73 -8.35 -6.26
N ILE A 146 -14.92 -8.40 -5.19
CA ILE A 146 -14.87 -7.34 -4.17
C ILE A 146 -14.29 -6.04 -4.73
N TYR A 147 -13.21 -6.14 -5.50
CA TYR A 147 -12.58 -4.97 -6.12
C TYR A 147 -13.52 -4.25 -7.06
N GLU A 148 -14.20 -4.96 -7.96
CA GLU A 148 -15.20 -4.40 -8.88
C GLU A 148 -16.39 -3.78 -8.12
N SER A 149 -16.89 -4.48 -7.10
CA SER A 149 -17.98 -3.97 -6.25
C SER A 149 -17.56 -2.70 -5.51
N ALA A 150 -16.33 -2.63 -5.03
CA ALA A 150 -15.79 -1.45 -4.35
C ALA A 150 -15.66 -0.26 -5.30
N LEU A 151 -15.20 -0.46 -6.52
CA LEU A 151 -15.11 0.59 -7.55
C LEU A 151 -16.47 1.17 -7.91
N GLN A 152 -17.53 0.34 -7.91
CA GLN A 152 -18.89 0.78 -8.24
C GLN A 152 -19.61 1.44 -7.07
N SER A 153 -19.43 0.95 -5.85
CA SER A 153 -20.23 1.34 -4.69
C SER A 153 -19.54 2.37 -3.78
N LEU A 154 -18.20 2.33 -3.68
CA LEU A 154 -17.42 3.17 -2.80
C LEU A 154 -16.75 4.31 -3.59
N LEU A 155 -17.55 5.25 -4.07
CA LEU A 155 -17.07 6.36 -4.87
C LEU A 155 -16.44 7.46 -4.00
N PRO A 156 -15.39 8.12 -4.48
CA PRO A 156 -14.78 9.25 -3.78
C PRO A 156 -15.75 10.44 -3.74
N THR A 157 -15.95 10.98 -2.55
CA THR A 157 -16.71 12.20 -2.30
C THR A 157 -15.83 13.22 -1.58
N PRO A 158 -16.19 14.51 -1.50
CA PRO A 158 -15.42 15.50 -0.76
C PRO A 158 -15.12 15.11 0.69
N SER A 159 -16.04 14.40 1.37
CA SER A 159 -15.85 13.87 2.73
C SER A 159 -15.08 12.55 2.79
N LYS A 160 -15.04 11.82 1.69
CA LYS A 160 -14.39 10.50 1.56
C LYS A 160 -13.42 10.50 0.36
N SER A 161 -12.60 11.53 0.22
CA SER A 161 -11.68 11.71 -0.92
C SER A 161 -10.63 10.60 -1.05
N HIS A 162 -10.38 9.84 0.03
CA HIS A 162 -9.46 8.73 0.09
C HIS A 162 -10.04 7.38 -0.39
N TYR A 163 -11.32 7.33 -0.81
CA TYR A 163 -11.95 6.15 -1.39
C TYR A 163 -11.50 5.97 -2.85
N LEU A 164 -10.22 5.79 -3.04
CA LEU A 164 -9.58 5.54 -4.34
C LEU A 164 -8.99 4.14 -4.32
N PHE A 165 -9.70 3.20 -4.92
CA PHE A 165 -9.27 1.81 -5.04
C PHE A 165 -8.60 1.59 -6.40
N ASN A 166 -7.54 0.80 -6.42
CA ASN A 166 -6.77 0.53 -7.62
C ASN A 166 -6.21 -0.91 -7.61
N LEU A 167 -5.59 -1.30 -8.72
CA LEU A 167 -5.00 -2.64 -8.86
C LEU A 167 -3.91 -2.95 -7.83
N ARG A 168 -3.23 -1.93 -7.27
CA ARG A 168 -2.26 -2.13 -6.18
C ARG A 168 -2.95 -2.64 -4.92
N ASP A 169 -4.19 -2.22 -4.66
CA ASP A 169 -4.98 -2.70 -3.51
C ASP A 169 -5.34 -4.18 -3.71
N PHE A 170 -5.75 -4.57 -4.92
CA PHE A 170 -5.92 -5.98 -5.26
C PHE A 170 -4.64 -6.79 -5.02
N GLY A 171 -3.51 -6.31 -5.54
CA GLY A 171 -2.21 -6.95 -5.34
C GLY A 171 -1.82 -7.08 -3.87
N ARG A 172 -2.18 -6.11 -3.01
CA ARG A 172 -1.93 -6.18 -1.56
C ARG A 172 -2.68 -7.32 -0.87
N VAL A 173 -3.93 -7.61 -1.28
CA VAL A 173 -4.67 -8.78 -0.77
C VAL A 173 -3.94 -10.06 -1.12
N VAL A 174 -3.59 -10.24 -2.39
CA VAL A 174 -2.87 -11.45 -2.86
C VAL A 174 -1.52 -11.61 -2.15
N MET A 175 -0.75 -10.52 -2.04
CA MET A 175 0.53 -10.54 -1.34
C MET A 175 0.37 -10.85 0.16
N GLY A 176 -0.69 -10.35 0.80
CA GLY A 176 -1.02 -10.66 2.18
C GLY A 176 -1.30 -12.15 2.38
N MET A 177 -2.06 -12.77 1.48
CA MET A 177 -2.30 -14.22 1.50
C MET A 177 -0.99 -15.01 1.31
N CYS A 178 -0.06 -14.50 0.51
CA CYS A 178 1.24 -15.12 0.29
C CYS A 178 2.21 -15.00 1.49
N MET A 179 1.93 -14.13 2.47
CA MET A 179 2.74 -14.01 3.69
C MET A 179 2.51 -15.15 4.68
N ALA A 180 1.37 -15.83 4.61
CA ALA A 180 1.00 -16.87 5.55
C ALA A 180 1.91 -18.10 5.44
N ASN A 181 2.20 -18.69 6.59
CA ASN A 181 2.89 -19.96 6.61
C ASN A 181 1.89 -21.11 6.40
N THR A 182 1.98 -21.69 5.25
CA THR A 182 1.06 -22.73 4.79
C THR A 182 1.31 -24.09 5.42
N PHE A 183 2.43 -24.33 6.10
CA PHE A 183 2.68 -25.54 6.88
C PHE A 183 1.73 -25.67 8.07
N ILE A 184 1.26 -24.56 8.62
CA ILE A 184 0.34 -24.54 9.77
C ILE A 184 -1.12 -24.56 9.31
N MET A 185 -1.37 -24.12 8.07
CA MET A 185 -2.69 -24.01 7.48
C MET A 185 -3.10 -25.36 6.86
N THR A 186 -3.86 -26.16 7.58
CA THR A 186 -4.29 -27.49 7.15
C THR A 186 -5.73 -27.53 6.63
N GLU A 187 -6.56 -26.59 7.06
CA GLU A 187 -7.98 -26.55 6.75
C GLU A 187 -8.34 -25.43 5.78
N GLN A 188 -9.29 -25.71 4.89
CA GLN A 188 -9.82 -24.69 3.97
C GLN A 188 -10.42 -23.48 4.69
N ALA A 189 -11.08 -23.70 5.83
CA ALA A 189 -11.66 -22.63 6.64
C ALA A 189 -10.63 -21.63 7.13
N GLN A 190 -9.42 -22.08 7.49
CA GLN A 190 -8.32 -21.20 7.88
C GLN A 190 -7.86 -20.32 6.70
N PHE A 191 -7.77 -20.89 5.51
CA PHE A 191 -7.42 -20.14 4.30
C PHE A 191 -8.47 -19.11 3.94
N VAL A 192 -9.76 -19.44 4.06
CA VAL A 192 -10.85 -18.49 3.81
C VAL A 192 -10.85 -17.36 4.85
N ARG A 193 -10.58 -17.65 6.12
CA ARG A 193 -10.43 -16.61 7.16
C ARG A 193 -9.24 -15.71 6.89
N LEU A 194 -8.10 -16.27 6.46
CA LEU A 194 -6.95 -15.47 6.01
C LEU A 194 -7.34 -14.53 4.87
N TRP A 195 -8.03 -15.05 3.84
CA TRP A 195 -8.51 -14.23 2.74
C TRP A 195 -9.44 -13.11 3.23
N CYS A 196 -10.41 -13.40 4.10
CA CYS A 196 -11.29 -12.40 4.69
C CYS A 196 -10.47 -11.34 5.45
N HIS A 197 -9.50 -11.75 6.27
CA HIS A 197 -8.62 -10.84 6.99
C HIS A 197 -7.87 -9.91 6.04
N GLU A 198 -7.23 -10.44 4.99
CA GLU A 198 -6.46 -9.63 4.05
C GLU A 198 -7.32 -8.64 3.26
N VAL A 199 -8.52 -9.05 2.86
CA VAL A 199 -9.51 -8.14 2.27
C VAL A 199 -9.89 -7.03 3.25
N MET A 200 -10.13 -7.37 4.52
CA MET A 200 -10.44 -6.37 5.55
C MET A 200 -9.27 -5.40 5.76
N ARG A 201 -8.03 -5.87 5.79
CA ARG A 201 -6.84 -4.99 5.95
C ARG A 201 -6.70 -3.98 4.81
N VAL A 202 -7.09 -4.36 3.58
CA VAL A 202 -6.94 -3.51 2.41
C VAL A 202 -8.15 -2.60 2.18
N PHE A 203 -9.36 -3.16 2.27
CA PHE A 203 -10.59 -2.44 1.95
C PHE A 203 -11.29 -1.87 3.20
N TYR A 204 -11.53 -2.69 4.23
CA TYR A 204 -12.28 -2.30 5.42
C TYR A 204 -11.59 -1.24 6.26
N ASP A 205 -10.28 -1.37 6.47
CA ASP A 205 -9.51 -0.44 7.33
C ASP A 205 -9.49 1.00 6.77
N ARG A 206 -9.83 1.17 5.50
CA ARG A 206 -9.96 2.46 4.83
C ARG A 206 -11.33 3.10 5.02
N LEU A 207 -12.35 2.31 5.39
CA LEU A 207 -13.72 2.79 5.50
C LEU A 207 -13.93 3.61 6.77
N THR A 208 -14.58 4.76 6.62
CA THR A 208 -14.84 5.70 7.73
C THR A 208 -16.21 5.49 8.37
N ASP A 209 -17.21 5.08 7.58
CA ASP A 209 -18.60 4.95 8.03
C ASP A 209 -18.97 3.51 8.33
N ASP A 210 -19.77 3.29 9.37
CA ASP A 210 -20.25 1.96 9.75
C ASP A 210 -21.19 1.34 8.69
N ARG A 211 -21.90 2.16 7.92
CA ARG A 211 -22.70 1.71 6.79
C ARG A 211 -21.84 1.03 5.72
N ASP A 212 -20.73 1.66 5.36
CA ASP A 212 -19.80 1.13 4.36
C ASP A 212 -19.08 -0.13 4.90
N ARG A 213 -18.80 -0.15 6.20
CA ARG A 213 -18.20 -1.31 6.89
C ARG A 213 -19.13 -2.51 6.90
N LEU A 214 -20.41 -2.31 7.22
CA LEU A 214 -21.43 -3.36 7.17
C LEU A 214 -21.62 -3.87 5.76
N TRP A 215 -21.71 -2.98 4.77
CA TRP A 215 -21.80 -3.34 3.36
C TRP A 215 -20.65 -4.29 2.95
N LEU A 216 -19.42 -3.99 3.37
CA LEU A 216 -18.28 -4.86 3.04
C LEU A 216 -18.35 -6.22 3.76
N ILE A 217 -18.82 -6.27 5.02
CA ILE A 217 -18.99 -7.53 5.75
C ILE A 217 -20.07 -8.39 5.07
N GLU A 218 -21.17 -7.81 4.63
CA GLU A 218 -22.22 -8.51 3.90
C GLU A 218 -21.72 -9.04 2.55
N LEU A 219 -20.94 -8.23 1.84
CA LEU A 219 -20.29 -8.65 0.59
C LEU A 219 -19.30 -9.81 0.82
N LEU A 220 -18.50 -9.75 1.89
CA LEU A 220 -17.60 -10.86 2.27
C LEU A 220 -18.40 -12.14 2.55
N ARG A 221 -19.49 -12.06 3.31
CA ARG A 221 -20.38 -13.19 3.62
C ARG A 221 -20.93 -13.83 2.33
N GLU A 222 -21.39 -13.00 1.41
CA GLU A 222 -21.91 -13.46 0.11
C GLU A 222 -20.80 -14.15 -0.72
N ARG A 223 -19.60 -13.56 -0.80
CA ARG A 223 -18.49 -14.11 -1.59
C ARG A 223 -17.92 -15.39 -0.98
N VAL A 224 -17.84 -15.48 0.34
CA VAL A 224 -17.47 -16.75 1.02
C VAL A 224 -18.45 -17.86 0.66
N LYS A 225 -19.73 -17.57 0.64
CA LYS A 225 -20.76 -18.55 0.26
C LYS A 225 -20.67 -18.94 -1.23
N THR A 226 -20.60 -17.96 -2.12
CA THR A 226 -20.67 -18.19 -3.57
C THR A 226 -19.38 -18.74 -4.18
N ARG A 227 -18.22 -18.32 -3.71
CA ARG A 227 -16.92 -18.70 -4.27
C ARG A 227 -16.25 -19.86 -3.53
N PHE A 228 -16.40 -19.93 -2.22
CA PHE A 228 -15.77 -21.01 -1.42
C PHE A 228 -16.75 -22.08 -0.96
N GLY A 229 -18.05 -21.89 -1.15
CA GLY A 229 -19.08 -22.85 -0.71
C GLY A 229 -19.16 -23.00 0.81
N GLN A 230 -18.64 -22.01 1.57
CA GLN A 230 -18.61 -22.02 3.03
C GLN A 230 -19.53 -20.95 3.61
N ASP A 231 -19.88 -21.11 4.87
CA ASP A 231 -20.68 -20.15 5.62
C ASP A 231 -19.74 -19.28 6.46
N PHE A 232 -19.73 -17.95 6.20
CA PHE A 232 -18.86 -17.00 6.87
C PHE A 232 -19.04 -17.03 8.40
N ASP A 233 -20.29 -17.05 8.86
CA ASP A 233 -20.58 -17.01 10.30
C ASP A 233 -20.16 -18.31 10.99
N LYS A 234 -20.21 -19.45 10.29
CA LYS A 234 -19.73 -20.75 10.82
C LYS A 234 -18.21 -20.82 10.90
N ILE A 235 -17.51 -20.41 9.85
CA ILE A 235 -16.03 -20.45 9.86
C ILE A 235 -15.42 -19.45 10.84
N CYS A 236 -16.15 -18.36 11.17
CA CYS A 236 -15.73 -17.34 12.12
C CYS A 236 -16.44 -17.47 13.49
N LYS A 237 -17.05 -18.63 13.82
CA LYS A 237 -17.79 -18.84 15.06
C LYS A 237 -16.99 -18.50 16.33
N HIS A 238 -15.70 -18.73 16.35
CA HIS A 238 -14.80 -18.42 17.48
C HIS A 238 -14.67 -16.90 17.76
N LEU A 239 -15.11 -16.03 16.84
CA LEU A 239 -15.11 -14.56 17.03
C LEU A 239 -16.39 -14.08 17.74
N GLN A 240 -17.41 -14.93 17.85
CA GLN A 240 -18.66 -14.61 18.55
C GLN A 240 -18.39 -14.49 20.06
N THR A 241 -18.93 -13.45 20.67
CA THR A 241 -18.81 -13.20 22.12
C THR A 241 -20.07 -13.59 22.88
N ASP A 242 -21.19 -13.68 22.17
CA ASP A 242 -22.50 -13.89 22.75
C ASP A 242 -22.99 -15.32 22.44
N GLU A 243 -23.59 -15.97 23.44
CA GLU A 243 -24.14 -17.34 23.34
C GLU A 243 -25.32 -17.44 22.35
N ASN A 244 -25.89 -16.31 21.95
CA ASN A 244 -27.08 -16.27 21.08
C ASN A 244 -26.80 -16.58 19.61
N GLY A 245 -25.54 -16.71 19.19
CA GLY A 245 -25.18 -17.12 17.83
C GLY A 245 -25.56 -16.14 16.72
N ASP A 246 -25.62 -14.85 17.05
CA ASP A 246 -25.92 -13.81 16.08
C ASP A 246 -24.88 -13.73 14.97
N ALA A 247 -25.27 -13.22 13.81
CA ALA A 247 -24.40 -13.04 12.65
C ALA A 247 -23.20 -12.15 12.98
N ILE A 248 -22.04 -12.45 12.39
CA ILE A 248 -20.79 -11.68 12.57
C ILE A 248 -21.02 -10.23 12.10
N GLY A 249 -21.01 -9.31 13.05
CA GLY A 249 -21.08 -7.87 12.80
C GLY A 249 -19.73 -7.17 12.88
N ILE A 250 -19.76 -5.83 12.94
CA ILE A 250 -18.54 -5.00 13.04
C ILE A 250 -17.69 -5.38 14.26
N PRO A 251 -18.21 -5.51 15.49
CA PRO A 251 -17.40 -5.79 16.67
C PRO A 251 -16.69 -7.14 16.59
N GLN A 252 -17.36 -8.16 16.07
CA GLN A 252 -16.81 -9.51 15.93
C GLN A 252 -15.78 -9.58 14.79
N ALA A 253 -16.06 -8.98 13.63
CA ALA A 253 -15.16 -8.96 12.49
C ALA A 253 -13.80 -8.32 12.84
N ARG A 254 -13.77 -7.31 13.73
CA ARG A 254 -12.54 -6.66 14.21
C ARG A 254 -11.62 -7.61 14.99
N ARG A 255 -12.15 -8.70 15.54
CA ARG A 255 -11.39 -9.71 16.29
C ARG A 255 -10.68 -10.73 15.41
N LEU A 256 -10.90 -10.69 14.09
CA LEU A 256 -10.17 -11.51 13.14
C LEU A 256 -8.76 -10.94 12.97
N LEU A 257 -7.82 -11.46 13.73
CA LEU A 257 -6.44 -10.98 13.81
C LEU A 257 -5.48 -12.03 13.25
N PHE A 258 -4.51 -11.58 12.47
CA PHE A 258 -3.39 -12.37 11.99
C PHE A 258 -2.09 -11.62 12.30
N GLY A 259 -1.08 -12.34 12.73
CA GLY A 259 0.22 -11.78 13.09
C GLY A 259 1.28 -12.88 13.21
N ASP A 260 2.49 -12.48 13.58
CA ASP A 260 3.63 -13.39 13.70
C ASP A 260 4.38 -13.24 15.04
N PHE A 261 3.76 -12.59 16.00
CA PHE A 261 4.37 -12.26 17.28
C PHE A 261 3.66 -12.87 18.51
N GLU A 262 2.60 -13.69 18.30
CA GLU A 262 1.86 -14.30 19.40
C GLU A 262 2.74 -15.27 20.23
N PHE A 263 3.72 -15.90 19.58
CA PHE A 263 4.64 -16.85 20.22
C PHE A 263 6.10 -16.35 20.09
N PRO A 264 6.59 -15.54 21.05
CA PRO A 264 7.93 -14.93 20.97
C PRO A 264 9.09 -15.93 20.81
N ASP A 265 8.99 -17.08 21.49
CA ASP A 265 10.02 -18.12 21.51
C ASP A 265 10.01 -19.05 20.29
N SER A 266 9.03 -18.90 19.39
CA SER A 266 8.89 -19.73 18.20
C SER A 266 9.38 -19.00 16.94
N LYS A 267 9.57 -19.76 15.86
CA LYS A 267 9.82 -19.17 14.54
C LYS A 267 8.63 -18.27 14.19
N ARG A 268 8.87 -16.99 13.93
CA ARG A 268 7.84 -16.01 13.56
C ARG A 268 7.12 -16.44 12.29
N THR A 269 5.90 -16.88 12.46
CA THR A 269 5.02 -17.35 11.39
C THR A 269 3.75 -16.52 11.36
N TYR A 270 3.35 -16.07 10.16
CA TYR A 270 2.13 -15.29 10.01
C TYR A 270 0.91 -16.22 10.07
N GLU A 271 0.20 -16.18 11.19
CA GLU A 271 -0.92 -17.09 11.49
C GLU A 271 -2.05 -16.37 12.23
N GLU A 272 -3.19 -17.06 12.39
CA GLU A 272 -4.36 -16.54 13.05
C GLU A 272 -4.16 -16.50 14.57
N MET A 273 -4.29 -15.32 15.15
CA MET A 273 -4.28 -15.09 16.60
C MET A 273 -5.71 -15.20 17.14
N LYS A 274 -6.09 -16.39 17.60
CA LYS A 274 -7.49 -16.71 17.95
C LYS A 274 -7.96 -16.14 19.28
N ASN A 275 -7.04 -15.88 20.20
CA ASN A 275 -7.36 -15.39 21.54
C ASN A 275 -6.85 -13.95 21.73
N PRO A 276 -7.72 -12.92 21.62
CA PRO A 276 -7.33 -11.53 21.82
C PRO A 276 -6.73 -11.23 23.19
N ASP A 277 -7.17 -11.94 24.25
CA ASP A 277 -6.65 -11.72 25.61
C ASP A 277 -5.20 -12.19 25.73
N ASN A 278 -4.85 -13.31 25.07
CA ASN A 278 -3.48 -13.77 24.98
C ASN A 278 -2.61 -12.75 24.23
N VAL A 279 -3.09 -12.21 23.13
CA VAL A 279 -2.37 -11.17 22.36
C VAL A 279 -2.13 -9.92 23.20
N ILE A 280 -3.11 -9.51 24.05
CA ILE A 280 -2.94 -8.39 24.99
C ILE A 280 -1.80 -8.70 25.97
N GLN A 281 -1.76 -9.90 26.55
CA GLN A 281 -0.70 -10.32 27.48
C GLN A 281 0.68 -10.30 26.81
N VAL A 282 0.79 -10.87 25.62
CA VAL A 282 2.04 -10.87 24.84
C VAL A 282 2.49 -9.45 24.50
N CYS A 283 1.58 -8.58 24.11
CA CYS A 283 1.92 -7.15 23.89
C CYS A 283 2.35 -6.42 25.15
N ASN A 284 1.81 -6.78 26.33
CA ASN A 284 2.29 -6.23 27.61
C ASN A 284 3.73 -6.68 27.89
N THR A 285 4.06 -7.95 27.65
CA THR A 285 5.45 -8.44 27.79
C THR A 285 6.40 -7.66 26.87
N TYR A 286 6.05 -7.47 25.60
CA TYR A 286 6.86 -6.64 24.70
C TYR A 286 6.96 -5.17 25.15
N LEU A 287 5.92 -4.62 25.76
CA LEU A 287 5.96 -3.26 26.33
C LEU A 287 6.93 -3.17 27.52
N GLU A 288 6.93 -4.18 28.41
CA GLU A 288 7.87 -4.27 29.53
C GLU A 288 9.32 -4.40 29.03
N GLU A 289 9.56 -5.27 28.05
CA GLU A 289 10.86 -5.41 27.39
C GLU A 289 11.33 -4.09 26.77
N TYR A 290 10.44 -3.42 26.01
CA TYR A 290 10.72 -2.12 25.42
C TYR A 290 11.10 -1.09 26.49
N ASN A 291 10.34 -1.02 27.60
CA ASN A 291 10.57 -0.07 28.67
C ASN A 291 11.86 -0.34 29.44
N SER A 292 12.32 -1.61 29.49
CA SER A 292 13.58 -1.96 30.15
C SER A 292 14.81 -1.45 29.41
N VAL A 293 14.72 -1.30 28.09
CA VAL A 293 15.84 -0.90 27.20
C VAL A 293 15.73 0.55 26.74
N SER A 294 14.53 1.10 26.65
CA SER A 294 14.27 2.40 26.04
C SER A 294 14.63 3.56 26.96
N LYS A 295 15.26 4.60 26.41
CA LYS A 295 15.44 5.89 27.09
C LYS A 295 14.15 6.71 27.22
N LYS A 296 13.10 6.32 26.52
CA LYS A 296 11.77 6.96 26.53
C LYS A 296 10.71 5.87 26.87
N PRO A 297 10.59 5.43 28.11
CA PRO A 297 9.60 4.43 28.50
C PRO A 297 8.18 4.94 28.24
N MET A 298 7.26 4.02 28.00
CA MET A 298 5.86 4.32 27.72
C MET A 298 4.98 3.66 28.78
N GLU A 299 4.13 4.46 29.44
CA GLU A 299 3.06 3.95 30.28
C GLU A 299 1.78 3.83 29.46
N LEU A 300 1.43 2.63 29.03
CA LEU A 300 0.29 2.37 28.17
C LEU A 300 -0.62 1.33 28.80
N VAL A 301 -1.92 1.58 28.71
CA VAL A 301 -2.96 0.58 29.00
C VAL A 301 -3.35 -0.07 27.67
N LEU A 302 -3.04 -1.35 27.51
CA LEU A 302 -3.35 -2.09 26.30
C LEU A 302 -4.78 -2.64 26.37
N PHE A 303 -5.57 -2.35 25.35
CA PHE A 303 -6.94 -2.82 25.19
C PHE A 303 -7.17 -3.22 23.73
N LEU A 304 -8.21 -3.98 23.45
CA LEU A 304 -8.43 -4.61 22.13
C LEU A 304 -8.26 -3.66 20.95
N PHE A 305 -8.82 -2.46 21.01
CA PHE A 305 -8.70 -1.46 19.93
C PHE A 305 -7.25 -1.06 19.64
N MET A 306 -6.43 -0.92 20.69
CA MET A 306 -5.01 -0.62 20.53
C MET A 306 -4.25 -1.79 19.91
N ILE A 307 -4.55 -3.02 20.35
CA ILE A 307 -3.96 -4.25 19.76
C ILE A 307 -4.27 -4.38 18.29
N GLU A 308 -5.50 -4.08 17.86
CA GLU A 308 -5.86 -4.06 16.44
C GLU A 308 -4.96 -3.12 15.64
N HIS A 309 -4.63 -1.94 16.17
CA HIS A 309 -3.72 -1.01 15.49
C HIS A 309 -2.27 -1.49 15.49
N ILE A 310 -1.79 -2.03 16.59
CA ILE A 310 -0.45 -2.61 16.68
C ILE A 310 -0.29 -3.74 15.67
N THR A 311 -1.24 -4.67 15.61
CA THR A 311 -1.24 -5.79 14.66
C THR A 311 -1.24 -5.33 13.20
N ARG A 312 -2.02 -4.29 12.88
CA ARG A 312 -2.04 -3.68 11.55
C ARG A 312 -0.70 -3.07 11.18
N ILE A 313 -0.06 -2.37 12.11
CA ILE A 313 1.27 -1.78 11.87
C ILE A 313 2.31 -2.90 11.70
N CYS A 314 2.33 -3.92 12.57
CA CYS A 314 3.22 -5.08 12.44
C CYS A 314 3.05 -5.76 11.07
N ARG A 315 1.79 -5.98 10.63
CA ARG A 315 1.52 -6.54 9.29
C ARG A 315 2.11 -5.67 8.17
N VAL A 316 1.99 -4.35 8.26
CA VAL A 316 2.56 -3.43 7.26
C VAL A 316 4.09 -3.50 7.28
N LEU A 317 4.72 -3.48 8.47
CA LEU A 317 6.18 -3.58 8.61
C LEU A 317 6.72 -4.92 8.09
N ARG A 318 5.96 -6.01 8.20
CA ARG A 318 6.30 -7.31 7.64
C ARG A 318 6.23 -7.33 6.10
N SER A 319 5.37 -6.53 5.50
CA SER A 319 5.18 -6.51 4.06
C SER A 319 6.39 -5.91 3.34
N PRO A 320 6.89 -6.50 2.24
CA PRO A 320 7.97 -5.92 1.47
C PRO A 320 7.63 -4.50 0.99
N GLY A 321 8.48 -3.52 1.32
CA GLY A 321 8.23 -2.12 1.01
C GLY A 321 6.99 -1.54 1.70
N GLY A 322 6.61 -2.11 2.85
CA GLY A 322 5.45 -1.68 3.62
C GLY A 322 5.62 -0.26 4.17
N ASN A 323 4.71 0.64 3.79
CA ASN A 323 4.64 2.01 4.29
C ASN A 323 3.27 2.24 4.91
N ALA A 324 3.24 2.80 6.12
CA ALA A 324 2.01 3.11 6.84
C ALA A 324 1.81 4.61 6.99
N LEU A 325 0.59 5.08 6.73
CA LEU A 325 0.16 6.43 7.03
C LEU A 325 -0.91 6.39 8.11
N LEU A 326 -0.55 6.81 9.34
CA LEU A 326 -1.47 6.86 10.47
C LEU A 326 -2.07 8.26 10.59
N VAL A 327 -3.35 8.37 10.31
CA VAL A 327 -4.12 9.62 10.39
C VAL A 327 -5.03 9.57 11.61
N GLY A 328 -5.01 10.63 12.42
CA GLY A 328 -5.84 10.73 13.63
C GLY A 328 -5.59 12.03 14.39
N VAL A 329 -6.44 12.32 15.36
CA VAL A 329 -6.34 13.51 16.22
C VAL A 329 -5.11 13.45 17.13
N GLY A 330 -4.70 14.59 17.68
CA GLY A 330 -3.62 14.65 18.67
C GLY A 330 -3.95 13.74 19.87
N GLY A 331 -2.94 13.05 20.42
CA GLY A 331 -3.11 12.15 21.57
C GLY A 331 -3.73 10.78 21.26
N SER A 332 -3.99 10.43 20.01
CA SER A 332 -4.60 9.14 19.61
C SER A 332 -3.65 7.93 19.68
N GLY A 333 -2.49 8.05 20.30
CA GLY A 333 -1.55 6.93 20.50
C GLY A 333 -0.75 6.50 19.25
N ARG A 334 -0.82 7.23 18.13
CA ARG A 334 -0.13 6.87 16.86
C ARG A 334 1.37 6.60 17.05
N GLN A 335 2.08 7.50 17.76
CA GLN A 335 3.51 7.34 18.03
C GLN A 335 3.79 6.14 18.93
N SER A 336 3.00 5.97 19.99
CA SER A 336 3.14 4.86 20.92
C SER A 336 2.91 3.51 20.24
N CYS A 337 1.83 3.39 19.43
CA CYS A 337 1.58 2.18 18.63
C CYS A 337 2.73 1.90 17.65
N THR A 338 3.27 2.95 17.00
CA THR A 338 4.38 2.78 16.06
C THR A 338 5.67 2.32 16.75
N ARG A 339 6.02 2.90 17.89
CA ARG A 339 7.21 2.52 18.66
C ARG A 339 7.10 1.08 19.16
N LEU A 340 5.94 0.71 19.73
CA LEU A 340 5.72 -0.65 20.20
C LEU A 340 5.72 -1.66 19.06
N ALA A 341 5.02 -1.39 17.97
CA ALA A 341 5.02 -2.26 16.80
C ALA A 341 6.41 -2.41 16.16
N ALA A 342 7.20 -1.34 16.10
CA ALA A 342 8.58 -1.39 15.63
C ALA A 342 9.46 -2.24 16.55
N SER A 343 9.31 -2.13 17.88
CA SER A 343 10.01 -2.97 18.85
C SER A 343 9.63 -4.44 18.69
N ILE A 344 8.33 -4.76 18.57
CA ILE A 344 7.85 -6.13 18.31
C ILE A 344 8.48 -6.72 17.04
N MET A 345 8.67 -5.89 16.02
CA MET A 345 9.20 -6.31 14.71
C MET A 345 10.73 -6.16 14.59
N ASP A 346 11.43 -5.90 15.69
CA ASP A 346 12.90 -5.71 15.76
C ASP A 346 13.42 -4.56 14.88
N TYR A 347 12.63 -3.51 14.68
CA TYR A 347 13.05 -2.30 13.96
C TYR A 347 13.48 -1.19 14.92
N THR A 348 14.51 -0.46 14.51
CA THR A 348 14.93 0.78 15.20
C THR A 348 14.12 1.95 14.66
N VAL A 349 13.49 2.72 15.54
CA VAL A 349 12.70 3.91 15.18
C VAL A 349 13.60 5.13 15.10
N VAL A 350 13.60 5.80 13.94
CA VAL A 350 14.20 7.12 13.74
C VAL A 350 13.08 8.14 13.60
N GLU A 351 13.04 9.10 14.51
CA GLU A 351 12.02 10.15 14.52
C GLU A 351 12.60 11.45 13.94
N ILE A 352 11.91 12.01 12.96
CA ILE A 352 12.24 13.33 12.40
C ILE A 352 11.36 14.36 13.10
N GLU A 353 11.96 15.17 13.97
CA GLU A 353 11.26 16.27 14.63
C GLU A 353 11.34 17.53 13.75
N ILE A 354 10.17 18.11 13.45
CA ILE A 354 10.08 19.38 12.71
C ILE A 354 10.43 20.50 13.70
N SER A 355 11.62 21.08 13.55
CA SER A 355 12.05 22.29 14.27
C SER A 355 11.83 23.53 13.39
N LYS A 356 11.90 24.73 14.02
CA LYS A 356 11.83 26.02 13.28
C LYS A 356 12.96 26.17 12.25
N THR A 357 14.05 25.44 12.44
CA THR A 357 15.24 25.41 11.58
C THR A 357 15.28 24.23 10.61
N TYR A 358 14.20 23.41 10.57
CA TYR A 358 14.10 22.28 9.65
C TYR A 358 14.05 22.79 8.20
N GLY A 359 15.11 22.59 7.47
CA GLY A 359 15.27 23.02 6.09
C GLY A 359 16.22 22.13 5.32
N LYS A 360 16.46 22.47 4.08
CA LYS A 360 17.52 21.80 3.29
C LYS A 360 18.87 22.12 3.93
N THR A 361 19.53 21.14 4.50
CA THR A 361 20.97 21.18 4.76
C THR A 361 21.72 20.69 3.54
#